data_bff36ad7a791858e7726e3351f8ad392
#
_entry.id   bff36ad7a791858e7726e3351f8ad392
#
_cell.length_a   1.000
_cell.length_b   1.000
_cell.length_c   1.000
_cell.angle_alpha   90.00
_cell.angle_beta   90.00
_cell.angle_gamma   90.00
#
_symmetry.space_group_name_H-M   'P 1'
#
loop_
_entity.id
_entity.type
_entity.pdbx_description
1 polymer ?
#
loop_
_entity_poly.entity_id
_entity_poly.type
_entity_poly.pdbx_seq_one_letter_code
_entity_poly.pdbx_strand_id
1 'polypeptide(L)'
;MTCQHLAAAGDPAPQSAYEDGCPRCVADGFTGWVHLRLCLNCGTVACCDSSPRRHMSAHHDETGHPVMRSFEPGEKWRWCFTDELLG
;
A
#
# COMPACT_ATOMS: atom_id res chain seq x y z
N MET A 1 18.92 -10.60 4.65
CA MET A 1 18.09 -11.09 5.79
C MET A 1 16.63 -11.05 5.36
N THR A 2 15.89 -12.12 5.62
CA THR A 2 14.49 -12.19 5.22
C THR A 2 13.60 -11.75 6.39
N CYS A 3 12.72 -10.80 6.12
CA CYS A 3 11.71 -10.36 7.08
C CYS A 3 10.60 -11.41 7.14
N GLN A 4 10.22 -11.83 8.35
CA GLN A 4 9.14 -12.81 8.51
C GLN A 4 7.80 -12.29 7.97
N HIS A 5 7.55 -11.00 8.10
CA HIS A 5 6.33 -10.38 7.58
C HIS A 5 6.28 -10.46 6.06
N LEU A 6 7.41 -10.18 5.39
CA LEU A 6 7.50 -10.31 3.94
C LEU A 6 7.35 -11.76 3.49
N ALA A 7 7.96 -12.70 4.23
CA ALA A 7 7.87 -14.12 3.90
C ALA A 7 6.44 -14.66 4.06
N ALA A 8 5.70 -14.14 5.05
CA ALA A 8 4.33 -14.56 5.33
C ALA A 8 3.28 -13.80 4.53
N ALA A 9 3.67 -12.74 3.81
CA ALA A 9 2.73 -11.91 3.08
C ALA A 9 2.03 -12.71 1.98
N GLY A 10 0.72 -12.51 1.86
CA GLY A 10 -0.06 -13.10 0.79
C GLY A 10 -0.01 -12.25 -0.48
N ASP A 11 -0.93 -12.56 -1.39
CA ASP A 11 -1.11 -11.80 -2.62
C ASP A 11 -2.61 -11.60 -2.86
N PRO A 12 -3.28 -10.81 -1.99
CA PRO A 12 -4.71 -10.63 -2.09
C PRO A 12 -5.08 -9.85 -3.35
N ALA A 13 -6.28 -10.12 -3.87
CA ALA A 13 -6.82 -9.34 -4.98
C ALA A 13 -7.01 -7.89 -4.52
N PRO A 14 -6.67 -6.90 -5.38
CA PRO A 14 -6.93 -5.50 -5.06
C PRO A 14 -8.42 -5.24 -4.87
N GLN A 15 -8.77 -4.44 -3.86
CA GLN A 15 -10.16 -4.05 -3.60
C GLN A 15 -10.66 -3.02 -4.60
N SER A 16 -9.76 -2.33 -5.30
CA SER A 16 -10.11 -1.39 -6.36
C SER A 16 -9.08 -1.45 -7.46
N ALA A 17 -9.45 -0.95 -8.67
CA ALA A 17 -8.56 -0.94 -9.81
C ALA A 17 -7.57 0.21 -9.73
N TYR A 18 -6.44 0.07 -10.44
CA TYR A 18 -5.44 1.14 -10.52
C TYR A 18 -6.03 2.44 -11.05
N GLU A 19 -6.91 2.33 -12.05
CA GLU A 19 -7.54 3.50 -12.68
C GLU A 19 -8.41 4.30 -11.72
N ASP A 20 -8.91 3.66 -10.66
CA ASP A 20 -9.75 4.32 -9.66
C ASP A 20 -8.95 5.19 -8.69
N GLY A 21 -7.62 5.10 -8.72
CA GLY A 21 -6.75 5.91 -7.90
C GLY A 21 -6.77 5.48 -6.43
N CYS A 22 -6.49 6.44 -5.55
CA CYS A 22 -6.56 6.21 -4.11
C CYS A 22 -7.99 6.43 -3.63
N PRO A 23 -8.70 5.36 -3.19
CA PRO A 23 -10.11 5.50 -2.79
C PRO A 23 -10.33 6.52 -1.67
N ARG A 24 -9.42 6.62 -0.71
CA ARG A 24 -9.54 7.60 0.37
C ARG A 24 -9.36 9.03 -0.12
N CYS A 25 -8.42 9.25 -1.06
CA CYS A 25 -8.26 10.58 -1.66
C CYS A 25 -9.51 10.96 -2.44
N VAL A 26 -10.03 10.05 -3.24
CA VAL A 26 -11.25 10.30 -4.04
C VAL A 26 -12.43 10.61 -3.12
N ALA A 27 -12.59 9.86 -2.02
CA ALA A 27 -13.66 10.10 -1.05
C ALA A 27 -13.56 11.50 -0.43
N ASP A 28 -12.33 12.03 -0.28
CA ASP A 28 -12.11 13.38 0.25
C ASP A 28 -12.13 14.46 -0.83
N GLY A 29 -12.40 14.09 -2.09
CA GLY A 29 -12.37 15.03 -3.20
C GLY A 29 -10.97 15.44 -3.62
N PHE A 30 -9.95 14.67 -3.27
CA PHE A 30 -8.54 14.99 -3.53
C PHE A 30 -7.98 14.05 -4.61
N THR A 31 -7.23 14.62 -5.57
CA THR A 31 -6.65 13.85 -6.68
C THR A 31 -5.13 13.99 -6.79
N GLY A 32 -4.47 14.59 -5.79
CA GLY A 32 -3.04 14.89 -5.85
C GLY A 32 -2.12 13.78 -5.35
N TRP A 33 -2.56 12.51 -5.33
CA TRP A 33 -1.67 11.41 -4.96
C TRP A 33 -0.56 11.22 -6.01
N VAL A 34 0.61 10.71 -5.55
CA VAL A 34 1.77 10.50 -6.43
C VAL A 34 1.80 9.08 -6.95
N HIS A 35 1.83 8.07 -6.05
CA HIS A 35 1.83 6.66 -6.42
C HIS A 35 0.84 5.89 -5.58
N LEU A 36 0.45 4.70 -6.05
CA LEU A 36 -0.45 3.82 -5.34
C LEU A 36 0.30 2.61 -4.77
N ARG A 37 -0.20 2.13 -3.62
CA ARG A 37 0.31 0.95 -2.93
C ARG A 37 -0.83 -0.01 -2.65
N LEU A 38 -0.50 -1.29 -2.49
CA LEU A 38 -1.47 -2.35 -2.20
C LEU A 38 -1.09 -3.04 -0.89
N CYS A 39 -2.02 -3.07 0.05
CA CYS A 39 -1.83 -3.81 1.30
C CYS A 39 -1.88 -5.31 1.01
N LEU A 40 -0.82 -6.05 1.35
CA LEU A 40 -0.74 -7.48 1.09
C LEU A 40 -1.48 -8.33 2.13
N ASN A 41 -2.09 -7.70 3.13
CA ASN A 41 -2.92 -8.42 4.10
C ASN A 41 -4.39 -8.41 3.72
N CYS A 42 -4.89 -7.32 3.11
CA CYS A 42 -6.33 -7.20 2.85
C CYS A 42 -6.69 -6.67 1.45
N GLY A 43 -5.70 -6.27 0.64
CA GLY A 43 -5.99 -5.76 -0.70
C GLY A 43 -6.41 -4.29 -0.77
N THR A 44 -6.33 -3.54 0.32
CA THR A 44 -6.61 -2.12 0.31
C THR A 44 -5.62 -1.38 -0.60
N VAL A 45 -6.14 -0.52 -1.48
CA VAL A 45 -5.35 0.36 -2.31
C VAL A 45 -5.33 1.74 -1.67
N ALA A 46 -4.14 2.34 -1.55
CA ALA A 46 -3.98 3.67 -0.95
C ALA A 46 -2.73 4.35 -1.48
N CYS A 47 -2.63 5.68 -1.29
CA CYS A 47 -1.52 6.45 -1.80
C CYS A 47 -0.25 6.28 -0.94
N CYS A 48 0.91 6.50 -1.57
CA CYS A 48 2.23 6.31 -0.96
C CYS A 48 2.63 7.46 -0.04
N ASP A 49 3.79 7.31 0.62
CA ASP A 49 4.33 8.32 1.52
C ASP A 49 4.82 9.58 0.79
N SER A 50 5.05 9.51 -0.51
CA SER A 50 5.35 10.70 -1.32
C SER A 50 4.10 11.51 -1.62
N SER A 51 2.91 10.94 -1.39
CA SER A 51 1.64 11.63 -1.56
C SER A 51 1.34 12.50 -0.34
N PRO A 52 0.69 13.66 -0.50
CA PRO A 52 0.40 14.54 0.64
C PRO A 52 -0.41 13.87 1.75
N ARG A 53 -1.30 12.96 1.42
CA ARG A 53 -2.21 12.33 2.37
C ARG A 53 -1.68 11.02 2.96
N ARG A 54 -0.73 10.35 2.36
CA ARG A 54 -0.06 9.13 2.84
C ARG A 54 -1.04 8.09 3.41
N HIS A 55 -2.07 7.76 2.65
CA HIS A 55 -3.15 6.90 3.14
C HIS A 55 -2.70 5.46 3.43
N MET A 56 -1.67 4.95 2.74
CA MET A 56 -1.20 3.59 3.03
C MET A 56 -0.52 3.52 4.40
N SER A 57 0.26 4.53 4.78
CA SER A 57 0.84 4.60 6.13
C SER A 57 -0.26 4.72 7.19
N ALA A 58 -1.30 5.53 6.92
CA ALA A 58 -2.46 5.63 7.82
C ALA A 58 -3.15 4.27 7.96
N HIS A 59 -3.30 3.52 6.87
CA HIS A 59 -3.88 2.19 6.89
C HIS A 59 -3.07 1.23 7.77
N HIS A 60 -1.72 1.28 7.65
CA HIS A 60 -0.85 0.49 8.51
C HIS A 60 -1.07 0.86 9.99
N ASP A 61 -1.12 2.15 10.31
CA ASP A 61 -1.30 2.62 11.68
C ASP A 61 -2.65 2.19 12.26
N GLU A 62 -3.70 2.16 11.43
CA GLU A 62 -5.06 1.79 11.85
C GLU A 62 -5.23 0.28 12.03
N THR A 63 -4.59 -0.53 11.19
CA THR A 63 -4.85 -1.97 11.12
C THR A 63 -3.71 -2.83 11.63
N GLY A 64 -2.50 -2.29 11.67
CA GLY A 64 -1.31 -3.08 12.01
C GLY A 64 -0.83 -3.98 10.88
N HIS A 65 -1.43 -3.92 9.69
CA HIS A 65 -1.02 -4.74 8.54
C HIS A 65 0.41 -4.36 8.14
N PRO A 66 1.39 -5.30 8.21
CA PRO A 66 2.80 -4.93 8.12
C PRO A 66 3.35 -4.75 6.73
N VAL A 67 2.75 -5.34 5.70
CA VAL A 67 3.36 -5.40 4.37
C VAL A 67 2.48 -4.79 3.31
N MET A 68 3.11 -3.99 2.46
CA MET A 68 2.49 -3.48 1.23
C MET A 68 3.39 -3.79 0.04
N ARG A 69 2.86 -3.66 -1.18
CA ARG A 69 3.65 -3.65 -2.41
C ARG A 69 3.31 -2.44 -3.25
N SER A 70 4.20 -2.11 -4.20
CA SER A 70 3.85 -1.12 -5.20
C SER A 70 2.65 -1.61 -6.02
N PHE A 71 1.71 -0.70 -6.29
CA PHE A 71 0.58 -0.96 -7.18
C PHE A 71 0.77 -0.25 -8.52
N GLU A 72 1.94 0.33 -8.74
CA GLU A 72 2.27 0.98 -10.02
C GLU A 72 2.59 -0.05 -11.08
N PRO A 73 2.16 0.17 -12.34
CA PRO A 73 2.47 -0.76 -13.43
C PRO A 73 3.96 -0.99 -13.58
N GLY A 74 4.37 -2.27 -13.67
CA GLY A 74 5.77 -2.65 -13.85
C GLY A 74 6.61 -2.68 -12.60
N GLU A 75 6.08 -2.26 -11.45
CA GLU A 75 6.78 -2.33 -10.16
C GLU A 75 6.28 -3.52 -9.36
N LYS A 76 7.21 -4.25 -8.73
CA LYS A 76 6.89 -5.46 -7.97
C LYS A 76 7.50 -5.48 -6.57
N TRP A 77 8.19 -4.42 -6.16
CA TRP A 77 8.84 -4.38 -4.85
C TRP A 77 7.79 -4.34 -3.74
N ARG A 78 8.17 -4.87 -2.58
CA ARG A 78 7.35 -4.90 -1.38
C ARG A 78 8.06 -4.17 -0.25
N TRP A 79 7.31 -3.73 0.74
CA TRP A 79 7.82 -3.01 1.89
C TRP A 79 7.17 -3.51 3.16
N CYS A 80 8.00 -3.80 4.17
CA CYS A 80 7.52 -4.11 5.51
C CYS A 80 7.63 -2.87 6.39
N PHE A 81 6.51 -2.35 6.85
CA PHE A 81 6.48 -1.17 7.72
C PHE A 81 7.11 -1.48 9.10
N THR A 82 6.88 -2.69 9.62
CA THR A 82 7.33 -3.07 10.96
C THR A 82 8.84 -3.16 11.05
N ASP A 83 9.46 -3.80 10.06
CA ASP A 83 10.91 -4.03 10.05
C ASP A 83 11.65 -3.03 9.17
N GLU A 84 10.93 -2.19 8.43
CA GLU A 84 11.48 -1.18 7.52
C GLU A 84 12.42 -1.82 6.50
N LEU A 85 11.97 -2.89 5.85
CA LEU A 85 12.74 -3.65 4.86
C LEU A 85 12.01 -3.73 3.52
N LEU A 86 12.78 -3.59 2.44
CA LEU A 86 12.32 -3.89 1.09
C LEU A 86 12.47 -5.39 0.80
N GLY A 87 11.55 -5.92 0.02
CA GLY A 87 11.61 -7.33 -0.40
C GLY A 87 10.92 -7.63 -1.69
#